data_94b9d2274ffcbb61096fe89b1fbfda7a
#
_entry.id   94b9d2274ffcbb61096fe89b1fbfda7a
#
_cell.length_a   1.000
_cell.length_b   1.000
_cell.length_c   1.000
_cell.angle_alpha   90.00
_cell.angle_beta   90.00
_cell.angle_gamma   90.00
#
_symmetry.space_group_name_H-M   'P 1'
#
loop_
_entity.id
_entity.type
_entity.pdbx_description
1 polymer ?
#
loop_
_entity_poly.entity_id
_entity_poly.type
_entity_poly.pdbx_seq_one_letter_code
_entity_poly.pdbx_strand_id
1 'polypeptide(L)'
;MSADSQSNNTFPPSTPEFDDPARWLKNTPLLQFDHPKIRLLGKRLTQLKSGPRDQALACFTYLRSLPFGCIADSAGTSALSVLRFGKGDCHSKSTLLVALLRSLHIPSRIRFVTLKPDFLHGIIDTDGPPLEHAYAEVFLNDRWHAVDSYVVDMRLAMAAKARLSMEGRKLGYGMHANGAITWDGKSDAFGQ
;
A
#
# COMPACT_ATOMS: atom_id res chain seq x y z
N MET A 1 5.98 -37.10 9.30
CA MET A 1 6.79 -36.00 9.83
C MET A 1 6.79 -34.90 8.78
N SER A 2 5.83 -34.00 8.89
CA SER A 2 5.63 -32.90 7.93
C SER A 2 6.38 -31.68 8.45
N ALA A 3 7.37 -31.21 7.70
CA ALA A 3 8.07 -29.98 8.00
C ALA A 3 7.22 -28.81 7.48
N ASP A 4 6.64 -28.07 8.39
CA ASP A 4 6.03 -26.77 8.12
C ASP A 4 7.12 -25.79 7.64
N SER A 5 7.16 -25.56 6.34
CA SER A 5 7.93 -24.45 5.79
C SER A 5 7.15 -23.14 6.01
N GLN A 6 7.27 -22.58 7.19
CA GLN A 6 6.93 -21.18 7.42
C GLN A 6 7.85 -20.35 6.52
N SER A 7 7.26 -19.73 5.50
CA SER A 7 7.95 -18.71 4.72
C SER A 7 8.20 -17.50 5.63
N ASN A 8 9.39 -17.45 6.23
CA ASN A 8 9.87 -16.28 6.93
C ASN A 8 10.06 -15.14 5.92
N ASN A 9 9.00 -14.39 5.68
CA ASN A 9 9.09 -13.10 5.00
C ASN A 9 9.60 -12.08 6.03
N THR A 10 10.86 -12.24 6.47
CA THR A 10 11.52 -11.32 7.39
C THR A 10 11.96 -10.10 6.60
N PHE A 11 11.19 -9.02 6.71
CA PHE A 11 11.68 -7.69 6.33
C PHE A 11 12.95 -7.37 7.09
N PRO A 12 13.93 -6.68 6.47
CA PRO A 12 15.11 -6.27 7.20
C PRO A 12 14.71 -5.44 8.43
N PRO A 13 15.32 -5.67 9.59
CA PRO A 13 15.01 -4.90 10.79
C PRO A 13 15.21 -3.42 10.50
N SER A 14 14.25 -2.59 10.92
CA SER A 14 14.39 -1.14 10.87
C SER A 14 15.55 -0.75 11.81
N THR A 15 16.39 0.18 11.36
CA THR A 15 17.37 0.78 12.26
C THR A 15 16.65 1.70 13.23
N PRO A 16 17.02 1.77 14.53
CA PRO A 16 16.34 2.59 15.54
C PRO A 16 16.15 4.06 15.13
N GLU A 17 17.07 4.59 14.33
CA GLU A 17 16.99 5.95 13.81
C GLU A 17 15.78 6.17 12.88
N PHE A 18 15.31 5.14 12.18
CA PHE A 18 14.14 5.22 11.30
C PHE A 18 12.82 4.90 12.01
N ASP A 19 12.84 4.52 13.27
CA ASP A 19 11.64 4.13 14.02
C ASP A 19 10.96 5.30 14.73
N ASP A 20 11.63 6.46 14.85
CA ASP A 20 10.99 7.68 15.39
C ASP A 20 9.85 8.16 14.47
N PRO A 21 8.58 8.05 14.92
CA PRO A 21 7.43 8.41 14.09
C PRO A 21 7.41 9.90 13.70
N ALA A 22 7.96 10.79 14.53
CA ALA A 22 7.95 12.23 14.28
C ALA A 22 8.70 12.63 13.00
N ARG A 23 9.70 11.85 12.62
CA ARG A 23 10.44 12.07 11.35
C ARG A 23 9.54 11.91 10.12
N TRP A 24 8.50 11.10 10.24
CA TRP A 24 7.61 10.72 9.15
C TRP A 24 6.34 11.58 9.05
N LEU A 25 6.41 12.79 9.63
CA LEU A 25 5.42 13.86 9.46
C LEU A 25 5.91 15.00 8.56
N LYS A 26 7.11 14.88 7.98
CA LYS A 26 7.68 15.92 7.11
C LYS A 26 7.06 15.91 5.71
N ASN A 27 6.90 17.10 5.13
CA ASN A 27 6.48 17.22 3.74
C ASN A 27 7.66 17.00 2.78
N THR A 28 7.36 16.60 1.56
CA THR A 28 8.34 16.47 0.47
C THR A 28 7.72 16.94 -0.84
N PRO A 29 8.52 17.23 -1.88
CA PRO A 29 7.99 17.60 -3.20
C PRO A 29 7.05 16.55 -3.82
N LEU A 30 7.20 15.26 -3.47
CA LEU A 30 6.32 14.19 -3.94
C LEU A 30 5.02 14.11 -3.14
N LEU A 31 5.09 14.31 -1.83
CA LEU A 31 3.91 14.14 -0.96
C LEU A 31 2.97 15.34 -1.03
N GLN A 32 3.51 16.56 -1.01
CA GLN A 32 2.72 17.82 -1.12
C GLN A 32 1.48 17.79 -0.19
N PHE A 33 1.59 17.21 1.01
CA PHE A 33 0.43 16.96 1.87
C PHE A 33 -0.19 18.25 2.44
N ASP A 34 0.53 19.37 2.42
CA ASP A 34 0.06 20.71 2.78
C ASP A 34 -0.78 21.37 1.66
N HIS A 35 -0.74 20.82 0.44
CA HIS A 35 -1.54 21.34 -0.67
C HIS A 35 -3.04 21.31 -0.35
N PRO A 36 -3.79 22.40 -0.61
CA PRO A 36 -5.22 22.52 -0.22
C PRO A 36 -6.09 21.36 -0.69
N LYS A 37 -5.87 20.81 -1.89
CA LYS A 37 -6.64 19.66 -2.42
C LYS A 37 -6.42 18.40 -1.62
N ILE A 38 -5.18 18.11 -1.20
CA ILE A 38 -4.85 16.93 -0.38
C ILE A 38 -5.48 17.09 1.00
N ARG A 39 -5.29 18.25 1.65
CA ARG A 39 -5.87 18.54 2.97
C ARG A 39 -7.40 18.49 2.96
N LEU A 40 -8.04 19.06 1.94
CA LEU A 40 -9.50 19.04 1.82
C LEU A 40 -10.01 17.61 1.64
N LEU A 41 -9.35 16.81 0.80
CA LEU A 41 -9.71 15.40 0.64
C LEU A 41 -9.55 14.63 1.95
N GLY A 42 -8.41 14.77 2.64
CA GLY A 42 -8.19 14.15 3.94
C GLY A 42 -9.30 14.48 4.94
N LYS A 43 -9.61 15.77 5.11
CA LYS A 43 -10.72 16.22 5.97
C LYS A 43 -12.07 15.64 5.56
N ARG A 44 -12.38 15.66 4.25
CA ARG A 44 -13.65 15.12 3.73
C ARG A 44 -13.80 13.63 4.00
N LEU A 45 -12.76 12.85 3.81
CA LEU A 45 -12.77 11.40 4.06
C LEU A 45 -12.96 11.08 5.55
N THR A 46 -12.52 11.97 6.43
CA THR A 46 -12.42 11.69 7.87
C THR A 46 -13.34 12.52 8.75
N GLN A 47 -14.23 13.34 8.17
CA GLN A 47 -15.11 14.26 8.90
C GLN A 47 -15.99 13.57 9.97
N LEU A 48 -16.33 12.27 9.78
CA LEU A 48 -17.14 11.48 10.72
C LEU A 48 -16.32 10.36 11.38
N LYS A 49 -14.99 10.48 11.40
CA LYS A 49 -14.09 9.46 11.95
C LYS A 49 -13.43 9.95 13.24
N SER A 50 -13.57 9.15 14.29
CA SER A 50 -12.98 9.44 15.59
C SER A 50 -11.66 8.68 15.74
N GLY A 51 -10.58 9.44 15.79
CA GLY A 51 -9.25 8.90 16.06
C GLY A 51 -8.45 8.42 14.85
N PRO A 52 -7.13 8.28 15.03
CA PRO A 52 -6.19 8.04 13.94
C PRO A 52 -6.45 6.75 13.17
N ARG A 53 -6.85 5.68 13.87
CA ARG A 53 -7.14 4.39 13.24
C ARG A 53 -8.29 4.49 12.22
N ASP A 54 -9.43 5.05 12.62
CA ASP A 54 -10.60 5.15 11.74
C ASP A 54 -10.36 6.12 10.58
N GLN A 55 -9.55 7.16 10.81
CA GLN A 55 -9.09 8.07 9.77
C GLN A 55 -8.17 7.36 8.76
N ALA A 56 -7.24 6.53 9.24
CA ALA A 56 -6.36 5.76 8.38
C ALA A 56 -7.15 4.74 7.53
N LEU A 57 -8.14 4.07 8.12
CA LEU A 57 -9.03 3.16 7.40
C LEU A 57 -9.86 3.86 6.33
N ALA A 58 -10.30 5.10 6.58
CA ALA A 58 -11.00 5.89 5.57
C ALA A 58 -10.09 6.24 4.38
N CYS A 59 -8.84 6.62 4.64
CA CYS A 59 -7.84 6.86 3.59
C CYS A 59 -7.53 5.56 2.81
N PHE A 60 -7.31 4.46 3.51
CA PHE A 60 -7.10 3.15 2.89
C PHE A 60 -8.25 2.76 1.97
N THR A 61 -9.49 2.88 2.43
CA THR A 61 -10.69 2.55 1.65
C THR A 61 -10.79 3.41 0.38
N TYR A 62 -10.46 4.69 0.49
CA TYR A 62 -10.42 5.58 -0.66
C TYR A 62 -9.36 5.13 -1.68
N LEU A 63 -8.12 4.87 -1.25
CA LEU A 63 -7.06 4.40 -2.16
C LEU A 63 -7.42 3.07 -2.83
N ARG A 64 -8.06 2.17 -2.08
CA ARG A 64 -8.53 0.90 -2.62
C ARG A 64 -9.63 1.05 -3.67
N SER A 65 -10.42 2.10 -3.61
CA SER A 65 -11.46 2.38 -4.61
C SER A 65 -10.90 2.94 -5.92
N LEU A 66 -9.68 3.50 -5.91
CA LEU A 66 -9.05 3.98 -7.13
C LEU A 66 -8.62 2.80 -8.00
N PRO A 67 -8.90 2.84 -9.31
CA PRO A 67 -8.45 1.81 -10.24
C PRO A 67 -6.93 1.59 -10.17
N PHE A 68 -6.50 0.33 -10.25
CA PHE A 68 -5.10 0.02 -10.52
C PHE A 68 -4.74 0.37 -11.97
N GLY A 69 -3.60 0.99 -12.17
CA GLY A 69 -3.14 1.34 -13.51
C GLY A 69 -1.77 1.97 -13.51
N CYS A 70 -0.95 1.57 -14.46
CA CYS A 70 0.39 2.12 -14.62
C CYS A 70 0.36 3.61 -14.93
N ILE A 71 1.35 4.32 -14.39
CA ILE A 71 1.66 5.72 -14.65
C ILE A 71 3.12 5.78 -15.11
N ALA A 72 3.39 6.48 -16.20
CA ALA A 72 4.77 6.75 -16.60
C ALA A 72 5.48 7.51 -15.46
N ASP A 73 6.71 7.12 -15.14
CA ASP A 73 7.47 7.65 -13.99
C ASP A 73 6.68 7.61 -12.66
N SER A 74 6.11 6.44 -12.36
CA SER A 74 5.28 6.24 -11.19
C SER A 74 5.98 6.62 -9.88
N ALA A 75 7.26 6.31 -9.74
CA ALA A 75 8.07 6.62 -8.56
C ALA A 75 8.28 8.14 -8.38
N GLY A 76 8.36 8.91 -9.47
CA GLY A 76 8.47 10.37 -9.47
C GLY A 76 7.12 11.11 -9.44
N THR A 77 6.01 10.38 -9.46
CA THR A 77 4.66 10.98 -9.54
C THR A 77 4.21 11.52 -8.17
N SER A 78 3.91 12.82 -8.10
CA SER A 78 3.45 13.47 -6.87
C SER A 78 2.02 13.05 -6.47
N ALA A 79 1.71 13.11 -5.17
CA ALA A 79 0.38 12.80 -4.65
C ALA A 79 -0.73 13.61 -5.32
N LEU A 80 -0.47 14.90 -5.62
CA LEU A 80 -1.42 15.74 -6.34
C LEU A 80 -1.67 15.24 -7.77
N SER A 81 -0.64 14.75 -8.45
CA SER A 81 -0.77 14.20 -9.80
C SER A 81 -1.58 12.90 -9.76
N VAL A 82 -1.32 12.01 -8.81
CA VAL A 82 -2.12 10.78 -8.61
C VAL A 82 -3.59 11.10 -8.39
N LEU A 83 -3.87 12.10 -7.54
CA LEU A 83 -5.24 12.57 -7.29
C LEU A 83 -5.91 13.08 -8.59
N ARG A 84 -5.17 13.72 -9.47
CA ARG A 84 -5.67 14.20 -10.78
C ARG A 84 -5.89 13.06 -11.77
N PHE A 85 -5.03 12.05 -11.79
CA PHE A 85 -5.18 10.89 -12.67
C PHE A 85 -6.32 9.97 -12.25
N GLY A 86 -6.67 9.96 -10.96
CA GLY A 86 -7.73 9.11 -10.44
C GLY A 86 -7.43 7.60 -10.52
N LYS A 87 -6.18 7.22 -10.73
CA LYS A 87 -5.67 5.84 -10.78
C LYS A 87 -4.22 5.81 -10.35
N GLY A 88 -3.68 4.62 -10.11
CA GLY A 88 -2.26 4.46 -9.79
C GLY A 88 -1.85 3.01 -9.60
N ASP A 89 -0.56 2.81 -9.45
CA ASP A 89 0.12 1.55 -9.14
C ASP A 89 0.70 1.57 -7.71
N CYS A 90 1.58 0.62 -7.39
CA CYS A 90 2.14 0.49 -6.05
C CYS A 90 2.89 1.75 -5.59
N HIS A 91 3.70 2.38 -6.43
CA HIS A 91 4.45 3.58 -6.07
C HIS A 91 3.54 4.80 -5.90
N SER A 92 2.76 5.09 -6.91
CA SER A 92 1.93 6.29 -6.97
C SER A 92 0.79 6.26 -5.95
N LYS A 93 0.10 5.13 -5.77
CA LYS A 93 -0.92 4.99 -4.72
C LYS A 93 -0.32 5.10 -3.31
N SER A 94 0.90 4.54 -3.09
CA SER A 94 1.61 4.70 -1.82
C SER A 94 1.93 6.16 -1.53
N THR A 95 2.38 6.90 -2.54
CA THR A 95 2.64 8.34 -2.42
C THR A 95 1.39 9.10 -2.00
N LEU A 96 0.24 8.84 -2.62
CA LEU A 96 -1.01 9.50 -2.26
C LEU A 96 -1.52 9.07 -0.87
N LEU A 97 -1.42 7.79 -0.51
CA LEU A 97 -1.83 7.32 0.83
C LEU A 97 -1.01 8.01 1.92
N VAL A 98 0.32 8.00 1.79
CA VAL A 98 1.21 8.64 2.76
C VAL A 98 0.94 10.14 2.85
N ALA A 99 0.68 10.82 1.74
CA ALA A 99 0.32 12.23 1.74
C ALA A 99 -0.98 12.51 2.51
N LEU A 100 -2.03 11.71 2.29
CA LEU A 100 -3.29 11.84 3.01
C LEU A 100 -3.11 11.60 4.50
N LEU A 101 -2.40 10.54 4.89
CA LEU A 101 -2.15 10.21 6.30
C LEU A 101 -1.36 11.31 7.00
N ARG A 102 -0.28 11.81 6.40
CA ARG A 102 0.51 12.90 6.98
C ARG A 102 -0.28 14.21 7.07
N SER A 103 -1.19 14.49 6.13
CA SER A 103 -2.09 15.65 6.20
C SER A 103 -3.05 15.61 7.40
N LEU A 104 -3.24 14.41 7.98
CA LEU A 104 -4.04 14.12 9.18
C LEU A 104 -3.16 13.90 10.41
N HIS A 105 -1.87 14.22 10.35
CA HIS A 105 -0.87 14.01 11.41
C HIS A 105 -0.68 12.54 11.82
N ILE A 106 -0.93 11.59 10.90
CA ILE A 106 -0.65 10.17 11.09
C ILE A 106 0.71 9.87 10.47
N PRO A 107 1.74 9.50 11.27
CA PRO A 107 3.05 9.18 10.76
C PRO A 107 2.98 7.98 9.80
N SER A 108 3.58 8.13 8.63
CA SER A 108 3.53 7.10 7.60
C SER A 108 4.69 7.24 6.64
N ARG A 109 5.15 6.12 6.07
CA ARG A 109 6.30 6.07 5.17
C ARG A 109 6.08 5.06 4.05
N ILE A 110 6.84 5.21 2.97
CA ILE A 110 6.86 4.25 1.86
C ILE A 110 8.06 3.32 2.07
N ARG A 111 7.82 2.02 1.91
CA ARG A 111 8.87 1.00 1.87
C ARG A 111 8.97 0.45 0.46
N PHE A 112 10.21 0.18 0.05
CA PHE A 112 10.52 -0.45 -1.22
C PHE A 112 11.07 -1.84 -0.96
N VAL A 113 10.58 -2.81 -1.71
CA VAL A 113 11.02 -4.20 -1.65
C VAL A 113 11.12 -4.77 -3.05
N THR A 114 11.89 -5.84 -3.18
CA THR A 114 11.99 -6.57 -4.43
C THR A 114 11.07 -7.77 -4.41
N LEU A 115 10.21 -7.89 -5.41
CA LEU A 115 9.29 -9.02 -5.58
C LEU A 115 9.90 -10.07 -6.50
N LYS A 116 9.62 -11.33 -6.20
CA LYS A 116 9.92 -12.43 -7.11
C LYS A 116 9.00 -12.34 -8.35
N PRO A 117 9.51 -12.68 -9.54
CA PRO A 117 8.71 -12.63 -10.78
C PRO A 117 7.40 -13.40 -10.72
N ASP A 118 7.37 -14.54 -10.03
CA ASP A 118 6.16 -15.38 -9.86
C ASP A 118 4.94 -14.62 -9.32
N PHE A 119 5.18 -13.51 -8.62
CA PHE A 119 4.12 -12.64 -8.12
C PHE A 119 3.24 -12.05 -9.23
N LEU A 120 3.83 -11.77 -10.40
CA LEU A 120 3.12 -11.25 -11.57
C LEU A 120 2.76 -12.32 -12.60
N HIS A 121 2.95 -13.61 -12.28
CA HIS A 121 2.48 -14.69 -13.15
C HIS A 121 1.04 -14.45 -13.60
N GLY A 122 0.77 -14.63 -14.88
CA GLY A 122 -0.54 -14.38 -15.50
C GLY A 122 -0.84 -12.93 -15.88
N ILE A 123 0.05 -11.98 -15.55
CA ILE A 123 -0.04 -10.57 -15.97
C ILE A 123 1.07 -10.25 -16.97
N ILE A 124 2.30 -10.63 -16.65
CA ILE A 124 3.49 -10.43 -17.50
C ILE A 124 4.32 -11.71 -17.54
N ASP A 125 5.24 -11.77 -18.48
CA ASP A 125 6.26 -12.80 -18.51
C ASP A 125 7.13 -12.73 -17.25
N THR A 126 7.30 -13.86 -16.57
CA THR A 126 8.00 -13.97 -15.29
C THR A 126 9.46 -14.38 -15.42
N ASP A 127 9.98 -14.52 -16.63
CA ASP A 127 11.39 -14.79 -16.88
C ASP A 127 12.30 -13.55 -16.78
N GLY A 128 11.69 -12.42 -16.42
CA GLY A 128 12.36 -11.12 -16.28
C GLY A 128 13.09 -10.94 -14.94
N PRO A 129 13.76 -9.77 -14.77
CA PRO A 129 14.42 -9.42 -13.51
C PRO A 129 13.40 -9.24 -12.39
N PRO A 130 13.87 -9.32 -11.10
CA PRO A 130 13.03 -8.99 -9.96
C PRO A 130 12.43 -7.58 -10.08
N LEU A 131 11.22 -7.41 -9.59
CA LEU A 131 10.44 -6.18 -9.71
C LEU A 131 10.48 -5.39 -8.41
N GLU A 132 10.65 -4.09 -8.51
CA GLU A 132 10.52 -3.20 -7.37
C GLU A 132 9.04 -3.00 -7.03
N HIS A 133 8.72 -3.10 -5.75
CA HIS A 133 7.38 -2.88 -5.20
C HIS A 133 7.43 -1.87 -4.07
N ALA A 134 6.41 -1.03 -3.98
CA ALA A 134 6.26 -0.06 -2.92
C ALA A 134 4.96 -0.31 -2.13
N TYR A 135 5.06 -0.22 -0.81
CA TYR A 135 3.91 -0.28 0.09
C TYR A 135 4.03 0.78 1.20
N ALA A 136 2.95 1.05 1.89
CA ALA A 136 2.96 2.01 2.99
C ALA A 136 3.15 1.30 4.34
N GLU A 137 3.91 1.95 5.23
CA GLU A 137 3.87 1.66 6.66
C GLU A 137 3.18 2.82 7.38
N VAL A 138 2.26 2.49 8.28
CA VAL A 138 1.43 3.44 9.03
C VAL A 138 1.65 3.23 10.52
N PHE A 139 1.96 4.30 11.26
CA PHE A 139 2.17 4.23 12.71
C PHE A 139 0.85 4.45 13.44
N LEU A 140 0.38 3.41 14.11
CA LEU A 140 -0.86 3.42 14.90
C LEU A 140 -0.65 2.59 16.18
N ASN A 141 -1.18 3.05 17.29
CA ASN A 141 -1.11 2.33 18.57
C ASN A 141 0.34 1.89 18.90
N ASP A 142 1.27 2.83 18.82
CA ASP A 142 2.69 2.68 19.16
C ASP A 142 3.45 1.62 18.36
N ARG A 143 2.96 1.28 17.16
CA ARG A 143 3.68 0.37 16.24
C ARG A 143 3.48 0.75 14.76
N TRP A 144 4.44 0.32 13.95
CA TRP A 144 4.34 0.37 12.49
C TRP A 144 3.52 -0.82 11.97
N HIS A 145 2.57 -0.53 11.08
CA HIS A 145 1.78 -1.52 10.35
C HIS A 145 2.13 -1.45 8.88
N ALA A 146 2.54 -2.57 8.31
CA ALA A 146 2.77 -2.68 6.89
C ALA A 146 1.44 -2.93 6.14
N VAL A 147 1.17 -2.10 5.13
CA VAL A 147 -0.11 -2.12 4.42
C VAL A 147 0.14 -1.97 2.92
N ASP A 148 -0.27 -2.94 2.13
CA ASP A 148 -0.21 -2.88 0.67
C ASP A 148 -1.55 -3.22 -0.01
N SER A 149 -2.49 -3.78 0.73
CA SER A 149 -3.78 -4.27 0.22
C SER A 149 -4.64 -3.22 -0.52
N TYR A 150 -4.28 -1.93 -0.45
CA TYR A 150 -4.93 -0.86 -1.20
C TYR A 150 -4.44 -0.72 -2.64
N VAL A 151 -3.31 -1.33 -3.01
CA VAL A 151 -2.66 -1.10 -4.31
C VAL A 151 -3.53 -1.60 -5.46
N VAL A 152 -3.93 -2.85 -5.42
CA VAL A 152 -4.87 -3.41 -6.40
C VAL A 152 -6.30 -3.10 -5.96
N ASP A 153 -7.13 -2.60 -6.86
CA ASP A 153 -8.53 -2.32 -6.53
C ASP A 153 -9.32 -3.61 -6.24
N MET A 154 -10.47 -3.45 -5.57
CA MET A 154 -11.25 -4.59 -5.08
C MET A 154 -11.68 -5.54 -6.20
N ARG A 155 -12.05 -5.00 -7.37
CA ARG A 155 -12.52 -5.80 -8.50
C ARG A 155 -11.41 -6.71 -9.02
N LEU A 156 -10.21 -6.13 -9.25
CA LEU A 156 -9.05 -6.89 -9.71
C LEU A 156 -8.58 -7.89 -8.65
N ALA A 157 -8.57 -7.50 -7.36
CA ALA A 157 -8.17 -8.39 -6.28
C ALA A 157 -9.07 -9.64 -6.17
N MET A 158 -10.38 -9.46 -6.29
CA MET A 158 -11.32 -10.59 -6.27
C MET A 158 -11.16 -11.47 -7.50
N ALA A 159 -10.97 -10.90 -8.69
CA ALA A 159 -10.71 -11.65 -9.91
C ALA A 159 -9.41 -12.46 -9.83
N ALA A 160 -8.32 -11.85 -9.33
CA ALA A 160 -7.04 -12.53 -9.12
C ALA A 160 -7.16 -13.73 -8.18
N LYS A 161 -7.83 -13.55 -7.03
CA LYS A 161 -8.05 -14.64 -6.07
C LYS A 161 -8.88 -15.78 -6.65
N ALA A 162 -9.92 -15.47 -7.41
CA ALA A 162 -10.71 -16.48 -8.10
C ALA A 162 -9.86 -17.30 -9.08
N ARG A 163 -9.02 -16.63 -9.88
CA ARG A 163 -8.09 -17.30 -10.80
C ARG A 163 -7.09 -18.19 -10.06
N LEU A 164 -6.44 -17.66 -9.02
CA LEU A 164 -5.50 -18.44 -8.21
C LEU A 164 -6.14 -19.70 -7.62
N SER A 165 -7.39 -19.57 -7.14
CA SER A 165 -8.15 -20.73 -6.64
C SER A 165 -8.43 -21.76 -7.72
N MET A 166 -8.85 -21.32 -8.91
CA MET A 166 -9.11 -22.24 -10.05
C MET A 166 -7.85 -22.96 -10.52
N GLU A 167 -6.70 -22.31 -10.47
CA GLU A 167 -5.41 -22.83 -10.91
C GLU A 167 -4.66 -23.61 -9.80
N GLY A 168 -5.20 -23.63 -8.58
CA GLY A 168 -4.54 -24.24 -7.41
C GLY A 168 -3.23 -23.54 -7.02
N ARG A 169 -3.05 -22.29 -7.41
CA ARG A 169 -1.84 -21.51 -7.16
C ARG A 169 -1.97 -20.67 -5.90
N LYS A 170 -0.85 -20.49 -5.19
CA LYS A 170 -0.78 -19.63 -4.00
C LYS A 170 -0.42 -18.19 -4.33
N LEU A 171 0.21 -17.94 -5.49
CA LEU A 171 0.79 -16.67 -5.88
C LEU A 171 0.62 -16.45 -7.39
N GLY A 172 0.35 -15.22 -7.79
CA GLY A 172 0.18 -14.79 -9.19
C GLY A 172 -0.82 -13.63 -9.29
N TYR A 173 -0.94 -13.06 -10.48
CA TYR A 173 -1.88 -11.97 -10.76
C TYR A 173 -1.71 -10.75 -9.82
N GLY A 174 -0.48 -10.54 -9.30
CA GLY A 174 -0.20 -9.48 -8.33
C GLY A 174 -0.83 -9.69 -6.96
N MET A 175 -1.18 -10.93 -6.58
CA MET A 175 -1.86 -11.24 -5.34
C MET A 175 -1.38 -12.56 -4.72
N HIS A 176 -1.47 -12.65 -3.40
CA HIS A 176 -1.47 -13.91 -2.67
C HIS A 176 -2.90 -14.47 -2.54
N ALA A 177 -3.09 -15.77 -2.76
CA ALA A 177 -4.39 -16.41 -2.60
C ALA A 177 -5.02 -16.16 -1.22
N ASN A 178 -4.21 -16.24 -0.17
CA ASN A 178 -4.60 -15.97 1.22
C ASN A 178 -4.29 -14.54 1.67
N GLY A 179 -3.85 -13.66 0.77
CA GLY A 179 -3.52 -12.27 1.10
C GLY A 179 -4.74 -11.50 1.61
N ALA A 180 -4.52 -10.56 2.53
CA ALA A 180 -5.58 -9.72 3.05
C ALA A 180 -6.08 -8.76 1.96
N ILE A 181 -7.38 -8.72 1.72
CA ILE A 181 -8.00 -7.74 0.80
C ILE A 181 -8.62 -6.56 1.53
N THR A 182 -8.57 -6.57 2.85
CA THR A 182 -9.04 -5.51 3.73
C THR A 182 -8.00 -5.26 4.81
N TRP A 183 -8.06 -4.09 5.42
CA TRP A 183 -7.22 -3.74 6.56
C TRP A 183 -8.10 -3.36 7.75
N ASP A 184 -7.74 -3.83 8.93
CA ASP A 184 -8.47 -3.55 10.16
C ASP A 184 -7.84 -2.43 11.01
N GLY A 185 -6.68 -1.92 10.60
CA GLY A 185 -5.92 -0.90 11.35
C GLY A 185 -5.29 -1.41 12.65
N LYS A 186 -5.19 -2.73 12.83
CA LYS A 186 -4.61 -3.37 14.03
C LYS A 186 -3.51 -4.38 13.69
N SER A 187 -3.58 -4.98 12.52
CA SER A 187 -2.61 -5.95 12.00
C SER A 187 -1.99 -5.44 10.70
N ASP A 188 -0.94 -6.10 10.24
CA ASP A 188 -0.42 -5.87 8.90
C ASP A 188 -1.42 -6.40 7.86
N ALA A 189 -1.47 -5.79 6.69
CA ALA A 189 -2.39 -6.19 5.64
C ALA A 189 -1.68 -6.28 4.29
N PHE A 190 -1.17 -7.46 4.02
CA PHE A 190 -0.57 -7.81 2.74
C PHE A 190 -1.58 -8.56 1.88
N GLY A 191 -1.96 -7.97 0.76
CA GLY A 191 -2.74 -8.62 -0.29
C GLY A 191 -1.84 -9.02 -1.45
N GLN A 192 -0.70 -8.37 -1.48
CA GLN A 192 0.28 -8.45 -2.54
C GLN A 192 1.60 -9.02 -2.05
#